data_5b8ec848c98f81361e8b87170f2a0182
#
_entry.id   5b8ec848c98f81361e8b87170f2a0182
#
_cell.length_a   1.000
_cell.length_b   1.000
_cell.length_c   1.000
_cell.angle_alpha   90.00
_cell.angle_beta   90.00
_cell.angle_gamma   90.00
#
_symmetry.space_group_name_H-M   'P 1'
#
loop_
_entity.id
_entity.type
_entity.pdbx_description
1 polymer ?
#
loop_
_entity_poly.entity_id
_entity_poly.type
_entity_poly.pdbx_seq_one_letter_code
_entity_poly.pdbx_strand_id
1 'polypeptide(L)'
;MTRTLMTMLVVASIAGCNSSGDSRSTSPSPASATPSIQIEKTDELIATLKSQKTINDQLMVIYERYEPLLDRSDSLTGPDTNQDGIRDDIEAFIDALEVTEPVRNVLKQKARYSQEAISHDFESATDENERLSYKISEKYNKVLACYDYLKVSVEDSTQISRTVRALTYNTKARTLAYLAYNRLLNGTGSTLLSTEEKYCE
;
A
#
# COMPACT_ATOMS: atom_id res chain seq x y z
N MET A 1 24.87 55.78 34.05
CA MET A 1 25.47 54.98 35.14
C MET A 1 25.77 53.59 34.58
N THR A 2 26.97 53.45 34.10
CA THR A 2 28.18 52.73 34.60
C THR A 2 28.02 51.20 34.56
N ARG A 3 28.67 50.57 33.59
CA ARG A 3 29.71 49.50 33.68
C ARG A 3 29.24 48.16 34.26
N THR A 4 29.60 47.00 33.70
CA THR A 4 30.94 46.49 33.46
C THR A 4 30.91 45.23 32.54
N LEU A 5 31.78 45.18 31.56
CA LEU A 5 32.24 43.97 30.85
C LEU A 5 32.88 42.97 31.81
N MET A 6 32.71 41.67 31.53
CA MET A 6 33.69 40.68 31.98
C MET A 6 33.86 39.60 30.91
N THR A 7 34.97 39.75 30.22
CA THR A 7 35.59 38.82 29.25
C THR A 7 36.31 37.72 30.04
N MET A 8 36.09 36.46 29.74
CA MET A 8 37.00 35.40 30.12
C MET A 8 37.33 34.53 28.91
N LEU A 9 38.56 34.68 28.48
CA LEU A 9 39.29 33.84 27.55
C LEU A 9 39.79 32.60 28.33
N VAL A 10 39.62 31.40 27.81
CA VAL A 10 40.49 30.25 28.14
C VAL A 10 40.92 29.52 26.87
N VAL A 11 42.20 29.31 26.85
CA VAL A 11 43.07 28.93 25.74
C VAL A 11 43.10 27.42 25.54
N ALA A 12 43.36 27.05 24.31
CA ALA A 12 43.62 25.78 23.65
C ALA A 12 44.35 24.67 24.44
N SER A 13 44.07 23.45 24.08
CA SER A 13 45.12 22.41 23.96
C SER A 13 44.76 21.44 22.86
N ILE A 14 45.63 21.39 21.88
CA ILE A 14 45.67 20.47 20.75
C ILE A 14 46.37 19.18 21.24
N ALA A 15 45.77 18.03 21.06
CA ALA A 15 46.52 16.78 21.00
C ALA A 15 45.96 15.92 19.86
N GLY A 16 46.72 15.83 18.80
CA GLY A 16 46.44 14.94 17.69
C GLY A 16 46.76 13.49 18.05
N CYS A 17 45.99 12.59 17.52
CA CYS A 17 46.44 11.23 17.19
C CYS A 17 45.77 10.78 15.91
N ASN A 18 46.59 10.57 14.95
CA ASN A 18 46.33 9.99 13.64
C ASN A 18 46.11 8.49 13.82
N SER A 19 45.01 7.94 13.32
CA SER A 19 44.86 6.50 13.08
C SER A 19 43.95 6.32 11.88
N SER A 20 44.57 6.01 10.77
CA SER A 20 43.94 5.50 9.56
C SER A 20 43.22 4.21 9.88
N GLY A 21 41.89 4.21 9.75
CA GLY A 21 41.04 3.04 9.81
C GLY A 21 39.94 3.20 8.79
N ASP A 22 40.15 2.60 7.62
CA ASP A 22 39.10 2.40 6.60
C ASP A 22 37.95 1.62 7.19
N SER A 23 36.97 2.30 7.75
CA SER A 23 35.69 1.70 8.08
C SER A 23 34.74 1.93 6.92
N ARG A 24 34.73 0.99 5.97
CA ARG A 24 33.61 0.83 5.06
C ARG A 24 32.34 0.71 5.91
N SER A 25 31.61 1.80 6.00
CA SER A 25 30.23 1.80 6.46
C SER A 25 29.38 1.08 5.41
N THR A 26 29.24 -0.22 5.56
CA THR A 26 28.16 -0.96 4.93
C THR A 26 26.90 -0.56 5.68
N SER A 27 26.16 0.40 5.13
CA SER A 27 24.75 0.59 5.52
C SER A 27 24.06 -0.75 5.34
N PRO A 28 23.39 -1.32 6.36
CA PRO A 28 22.59 -2.49 6.16
C PRO A 28 21.51 -2.11 5.15
N SER A 29 21.39 -2.90 4.08
CA SER A 29 20.20 -2.90 3.22
C SER A 29 18.98 -3.02 4.14
N PRO A 30 17.92 -2.22 3.95
CA PRO A 30 16.74 -2.36 4.78
C PRO A 30 16.27 -3.82 4.67
N ALA A 31 16.39 -4.55 5.77
CA ALA A 31 15.74 -5.84 5.88
C ALA A 31 14.27 -5.57 5.63
N SER A 32 13.66 -6.28 4.67
CA SER A 32 12.23 -6.17 4.40
C SER A 32 11.49 -6.39 5.72
N ALA A 33 10.94 -5.33 6.29
CA ALA A 33 10.18 -5.42 7.52
C ALA A 33 8.94 -6.28 7.25
N THR A 34 8.60 -7.15 8.20
CA THR A 34 7.37 -7.95 8.11
C THR A 34 6.18 -7.06 8.52
N PRO A 35 5.03 -7.14 7.83
CA PRO A 35 3.82 -6.43 8.26
C PRO A 35 3.50 -6.67 9.74
N SER A 36 2.99 -5.64 10.42
CA SER A 36 2.72 -5.69 11.87
C SER A 36 1.53 -6.62 12.21
N ILE A 37 0.66 -6.90 11.24
CA ILE A 37 -0.53 -7.73 11.38
C ILE A 37 -0.35 -9.00 10.56
N GLN A 38 -0.60 -10.16 11.18
CA GLN A 38 -0.59 -11.46 10.52
C GLN A 38 -1.82 -12.27 10.92
N ILE A 39 -2.44 -12.94 9.95
CA ILE A 39 -3.52 -13.89 10.18
C ILE A 39 -2.92 -15.28 10.20
N GLU A 40 -3.04 -16.00 11.34
CA GLU A 40 -2.61 -17.37 11.46
C GLU A 40 -3.46 -18.28 10.57
N LYS A 41 -2.81 -18.99 9.68
CA LYS A 41 -3.43 -19.96 8.76
C LYS A 41 -3.56 -21.33 9.44
N THR A 42 -4.59 -21.47 10.27
CA THR A 42 -4.93 -22.77 10.88
C THR A 42 -5.45 -23.75 9.83
N ASP A 43 -5.34 -25.05 10.08
CA ASP A 43 -5.86 -26.09 9.18
C ASP A 43 -7.36 -25.90 8.89
N GLU A 44 -8.13 -25.47 9.89
CA GLU A 44 -9.55 -25.16 9.75
C GLU A 44 -9.79 -23.99 8.79
N LEU A 45 -9.03 -22.91 8.94
CA LEU A 45 -9.14 -21.75 8.04
C LEU A 45 -8.78 -22.13 6.60
N ILE A 46 -7.65 -22.84 6.44
CA ILE A 46 -7.20 -23.34 5.12
C ILE A 46 -8.28 -24.19 4.45
N ALA A 47 -8.86 -25.15 5.18
CA ALA A 47 -9.94 -26.00 4.68
C ALA A 47 -11.16 -25.18 4.26
N THR A 48 -11.55 -24.20 5.09
CA THR A 48 -12.66 -23.29 4.81
C THR A 48 -12.41 -22.47 3.55
N LEU A 49 -11.21 -21.86 3.41
CA LEU A 49 -10.86 -21.06 2.24
C LEU A 49 -10.84 -21.91 0.96
N LYS A 50 -10.24 -23.10 1.01
CA LYS A 50 -10.19 -24.03 -0.13
C LYS A 50 -11.57 -24.54 -0.57
N SER A 51 -12.58 -24.52 0.30
CA SER A 51 -13.96 -24.88 -0.04
C SER A 51 -14.71 -23.78 -0.78
N GLN A 52 -14.18 -22.55 -0.83
CA GLN A 52 -14.81 -21.44 -1.50
C GLN A 52 -14.72 -21.56 -3.03
N LYS A 53 -15.76 -21.07 -3.73
CA LYS A 53 -15.84 -21.16 -5.19
C LYS A 53 -15.04 -20.09 -5.91
N THR A 54 -14.93 -18.93 -5.31
CA THR A 54 -14.27 -17.75 -5.90
C THR A 54 -13.23 -17.18 -4.93
N ILE A 55 -12.32 -16.38 -5.47
CA ILE A 55 -11.34 -15.65 -4.64
C ILE A 55 -12.06 -14.61 -3.78
N ASN A 56 -13.09 -13.98 -4.33
CA ASN A 56 -13.88 -13.03 -3.55
C ASN A 56 -14.60 -13.69 -2.37
N ASP A 57 -15.11 -14.93 -2.54
CA ASP A 57 -15.71 -15.67 -1.42
C ASP A 57 -14.68 -15.93 -0.31
N GLN A 58 -13.41 -16.24 -0.66
CA GLN A 58 -12.34 -16.36 0.32
C GLN A 58 -12.09 -15.03 1.05
N LEU A 59 -12.05 -13.89 0.33
CA LEU A 59 -11.92 -12.56 0.94
C LEU A 59 -13.07 -12.27 1.91
N MET A 60 -14.29 -12.69 1.59
CA MET A 60 -15.44 -12.51 2.47
C MET A 60 -15.32 -13.35 3.74
N VAL A 61 -14.85 -14.60 3.66
CA VAL A 61 -14.55 -15.44 4.85
C VAL A 61 -13.51 -14.76 5.75
N ILE A 62 -12.44 -14.22 5.17
CA ILE A 62 -11.42 -13.48 5.93
C ILE A 62 -12.04 -12.23 6.56
N TYR A 63 -12.82 -11.47 5.80
CA TYR A 63 -13.49 -10.26 6.29
C TYR A 63 -14.40 -10.58 7.50
N GLU A 64 -15.29 -11.56 7.38
CA GLU A 64 -16.23 -11.92 8.43
C GLU A 64 -15.53 -12.34 9.73
N ARG A 65 -14.37 -13.00 9.62
CA ARG A 65 -13.63 -13.51 10.77
C ARG A 65 -12.68 -12.49 11.39
N TYR A 66 -12.11 -11.61 10.57
CA TYR A 66 -10.99 -10.72 10.97
C TYR A 66 -11.28 -9.22 10.77
N GLU A 67 -12.52 -8.83 10.50
CA GLU A 67 -12.93 -7.43 10.35
C GLU A 67 -12.44 -6.52 11.50
N PRO A 68 -12.40 -6.97 12.78
CA PRO A 68 -11.89 -6.16 13.88
C PRO A 68 -10.39 -5.80 13.78
N LEU A 69 -9.61 -6.48 12.93
CA LEU A 69 -8.20 -6.15 12.68
C LEU A 69 -8.03 -4.97 11.71
N LEU A 70 -9.09 -4.59 10.99
CA LEU A 70 -9.01 -3.49 10.04
C LEU A 70 -8.71 -2.16 10.75
N ASP A 71 -7.69 -1.47 10.27
CA ASP A 71 -7.34 -0.13 10.74
C ASP A 71 -8.45 0.88 10.43
N ARG A 72 -8.95 1.53 11.47
CA ARG A 72 -9.98 2.56 11.41
C ARG A 72 -9.49 3.91 11.95
N SER A 73 -8.17 4.09 11.98
CA SER A 73 -7.56 5.37 12.36
C SER A 73 -7.94 6.49 11.39
N ASP A 74 -7.70 7.74 11.79
CA ASP A 74 -7.91 8.92 10.95
C ASP A 74 -6.84 9.07 9.84
N SER A 75 -5.78 8.26 9.87
CA SER A 75 -4.77 8.23 8.82
C SER A 75 -5.35 7.73 7.51
N LEU A 76 -5.11 8.44 6.42
CA LEU A 76 -5.53 7.99 5.09
C LEU A 76 -4.80 6.71 4.66
N THR A 77 -3.49 6.67 4.87
CA THR A 77 -2.65 5.54 4.46
C THR A 77 -2.64 4.41 5.49
N GLY A 78 -2.80 4.71 6.79
CA GLY A 78 -2.68 3.74 7.88
C GLY A 78 -1.25 3.21 8.05
N PRO A 79 -1.07 2.17 8.89
CA PRO A 79 0.22 1.48 9.05
C PRO A 79 0.62 0.72 7.77
N ASP A 80 1.88 0.88 7.36
CA ASP A 80 2.56 0.16 6.27
C ASP A 80 4.00 -0.05 6.74
N THR A 81 4.21 -1.14 7.49
CA THR A 81 5.46 -1.38 8.21
C THR A 81 6.59 -1.78 7.26
N ASN A 82 6.31 -2.51 6.20
CA ASN A 82 7.27 -2.97 5.20
C ASN A 82 7.48 -1.95 4.06
N GLN A 83 6.68 -0.87 4.03
CA GLN A 83 6.74 0.21 3.04
C GLN A 83 6.55 -0.27 1.59
N ASP A 84 5.69 -1.26 1.39
CA ASP A 84 5.37 -1.78 0.07
C ASP A 84 4.19 -1.06 -0.62
N GLY A 85 3.62 -0.06 0.06
CA GLY A 85 2.50 0.74 -0.40
C GLY A 85 1.13 0.11 -0.14
N ILE A 86 1.08 -0.93 0.69
CA ILE A 86 -0.16 -1.58 1.11
C ILE A 86 -0.28 -1.46 2.64
N ARG A 87 -1.44 -1.10 3.12
CA ARG A 87 -1.69 -1.07 4.56
C ARG A 87 -1.62 -2.49 5.14
N ASP A 88 -0.92 -2.66 6.28
CA ASP A 88 -0.61 -3.94 6.91
C ASP A 88 -1.83 -4.87 7.08
N ASP A 89 -2.99 -4.33 7.43
CA ASP A 89 -4.22 -5.10 7.59
C ASP A 89 -4.79 -5.63 6.27
N ILE A 90 -4.70 -4.84 5.20
CA ILE A 90 -5.11 -5.26 3.85
C ILE A 90 -4.16 -6.34 3.33
N GLU A 91 -2.85 -6.16 3.56
CA GLU A 91 -1.86 -7.14 3.17
C GLU A 91 -2.08 -8.46 3.91
N ALA A 92 -2.33 -8.43 5.22
CA ALA A 92 -2.64 -9.62 6.01
C ALA A 92 -3.88 -10.38 5.48
N PHE A 93 -4.91 -9.66 5.03
CA PHE A 93 -6.11 -10.27 4.42
C PHE A 93 -5.78 -10.99 3.11
N ILE A 94 -4.95 -10.37 2.27
CA ILE A 94 -4.53 -10.95 0.98
C ILE A 94 -3.60 -12.15 1.22
N ASP A 95 -2.67 -12.06 2.18
CA ASP A 95 -1.72 -13.12 2.47
C ASP A 95 -2.37 -14.36 3.10
N ALA A 96 -3.50 -14.19 3.78
CA ALA A 96 -4.27 -15.30 4.32
C ALA A 96 -4.95 -16.17 3.25
N LEU A 97 -5.19 -15.65 2.04
CA LEU A 97 -5.92 -16.37 0.99
C LEU A 97 -5.20 -17.64 0.51
N GLU A 98 -5.95 -18.66 0.15
CA GLU A 98 -5.48 -19.90 -0.48
C GLU A 98 -5.52 -19.78 -2.00
N VAL A 99 -4.61 -18.99 -2.55
CA VAL A 99 -4.45 -18.71 -3.99
C VAL A 99 -3.00 -18.94 -4.42
N THR A 100 -2.77 -19.03 -5.73
CA THR A 100 -1.39 -19.11 -6.27
C THR A 100 -0.66 -17.78 -6.06
N GLU A 101 0.67 -17.82 -6.00
CA GLU A 101 1.49 -16.61 -5.80
C GLU A 101 1.26 -15.53 -6.86
N PRO A 102 1.18 -15.84 -8.17
CA PRO A 102 0.84 -14.80 -9.15
C PRO A 102 -0.52 -14.14 -8.92
N VAL A 103 -1.52 -14.91 -8.45
CA VAL A 103 -2.83 -14.35 -8.08
C VAL A 103 -2.72 -13.46 -6.84
N ARG A 104 -1.96 -13.87 -5.83
CA ARG A 104 -1.68 -13.04 -4.65
C ARG A 104 -1.04 -11.72 -5.03
N ASN A 105 -0.06 -11.75 -5.94
CA ASN A 105 0.65 -10.56 -6.39
C ASN A 105 -0.28 -9.57 -7.11
N VAL A 106 -1.19 -10.03 -7.97
CA VAL A 106 -2.15 -9.10 -8.61
C VAL A 106 -3.17 -8.54 -7.62
N LEU A 107 -3.51 -9.27 -6.55
CA LEU A 107 -4.33 -8.74 -5.46
C LEU A 107 -3.58 -7.64 -4.69
N LYS A 108 -2.29 -7.84 -4.39
CA LYS A 108 -1.41 -6.84 -3.80
C LYS A 108 -1.24 -5.62 -4.73
N GLN A 109 -1.05 -5.84 -6.02
CA GLN A 109 -1.02 -4.77 -7.03
C GLN A 109 -2.33 -3.95 -7.02
N LYS A 110 -3.49 -4.60 -6.91
CA LYS A 110 -4.80 -3.92 -6.77
C LYS A 110 -4.91 -3.12 -5.47
N ALA A 111 -4.43 -3.67 -4.35
CA ALA A 111 -4.43 -2.98 -3.06
C ALA A 111 -3.53 -1.75 -3.10
N ARG A 112 -2.33 -1.87 -3.65
CA ARG A 112 -1.35 -0.78 -3.83
C ARG A 112 -1.92 0.36 -4.66
N TYR A 113 -2.55 0.05 -5.80
CA TYR A 113 -3.29 1.05 -6.57
C TYR A 113 -4.36 1.76 -5.73
N SER A 114 -5.17 1.00 -4.97
CA SER A 114 -6.23 1.59 -4.16
C SER A 114 -5.68 2.50 -3.06
N GLN A 115 -4.58 2.11 -2.44
CA GLN A 115 -3.90 2.88 -1.41
C GLN A 115 -3.32 4.19 -1.98
N GLU A 116 -2.69 4.12 -3.14
CA GLU A 116 -2.12 5.29 -3.80
C GLU A 116 -3.20 6.32 -4.20
N ALA A 117 -4.39 5.87 -4.60
CA ALA A 117 -5.50 6.73 -4.96
C ALA A 117 -6.01 7.63 -3.81
N ILE A 118 -5.66 7.32 -2.56
CA ILE A 118 -6.04 8.13 -1.39
C ILE A 118 -4.85 8.71 -0.64
N SER A 119 -3.62 8.46 -1.10
CA SER A 119 -2.39 8.93 -0.43
C SER A 119 -2.03 10.38 -0.76
N HIS A 120 -2.70 10.99 -1.74
CA HIS A 120 -2.48 12.36 -2.19
C HIS A 120 -3.69 13.24 -1.91
N ASP A 121 -3.46 14.54 -1.75
CA ASP A 121 -4.53 15.52 -1.65
C ASP A 121 -5.07 15.89 -3.04
N PHE A 122 -6.25 15.36 -3.35
CA PHE A 122 -6.98 15.62 -4.61
C PHE A 122 -8.18 16.58 -4.43
N GLU A 123 -8.27 17.34 -3.33
CA GLU A 123 -9.39 18.25 -3.11
C GLU A 123 -9.45 19.37 -4.15
N SER A 124 -8.30 19.83 -4.63
CA SER A 124 -8.20 20.85 -5.65
C SER A 124 -8.00 20.27 -7.05
N ALA A 125 -8.82 20.70 -8.02
CA ALA A 125 -8.67 20.33 -9.43
C ALA A 125 -7.59 21.22 -10.08
N THR A 126 -6.33 20.91 -9.84
CA THR A 126 -5.18 21.52 -10.50
C THR A 126 -4.69 20.64 -11.64
N ASP A 127 -4.03 21.24 -12.64
CA ASP A 127 -3.42 20.45 -13.75
C ASP A 127 -2.46 19.36 -13.25
N GLU A 128 -1.79 19.59 -12.11
CA GLU A 128 -0.90 18.62 -11.49
C GLU A 128 -1.70 17.46 -10.92
N ASN A 129 -2.75 17.73 -10.14
CA ASN A 129 -3.62 16.71 -9.55
C ASN A 129 -4.36 15.91 -10.64
N GLU A 130 -4.82 16.55 -11.68
CA GLU A 130 -5.44 15.88 -12.83
C GLU A 130 -4.44 14.91 -13.49
N ARG A 131 -3.23 15.36 -13.83
CA ARG A 131 -2.19 14.49 -14.41
C ARG A 131 -1.81 13.34 -13.48
N LEU A 132 -1.70 13.61 -12.18
CA LEU A 132 -1.38 12.57 -11.20
C LEU A 132 -2.50 11.54 -11.10
N SER A 133 -3.77 12.00 -11.04
CA SER A 133 -4.91 11.08 -10.98
C SER A 133 -4.99 10.17 -12.21
N TYR A 134 -4.69 10.69 -13.40
CA TYR A 134 -4.59 9.89 -14.63
C TYR A 134 -3.49 8.85 -14.55
N LYS A 135 -2.28 9.26 -14.12
CA LYS A 135 -1.14 8.35 -13.97
C LYS A 135 -1.43 7.21 -13.00
N ILE A 136 -2.14 7.52 -11.91
CA ILE A 136 -2.58 6.50 -10.95
C ILE A 136 -3.63 5.59 -11.60
N SER A 137 -4.60 6.14 -12.35
CA SER A 137 -5.65 5.34 -13.00
C SER A 137 -5.12 4.35 -14.04
N GLU A 138 -4.01 4.68 -14.72
CA GLU A 138 -3.33 3.75 -15.65
C GLU A 138 -2.82 2.47 -14.95
N LYS A 139 -2.49 2.54 -13.66
CA LYS A 139 -2.10 1.36 -12.87
C LYS A 139 -3.27 0.39 -12.72
N TYR A 140 -4.50 0.89 -12.63
CA TYR A 140 -5.68 0.02 -12.61
C TYR A 140 -5.88 -0.75 -13.92
N ASN A 141 -5.58 -0.12 -15.07
CA ASN A 141 -5.61 -0.83 -16.36
C ASN A 141 -4.62 -2.00 -16.40
N LYS A 142 -3.44 -1.85 -15.77
CA LYS A 142 -2.48 -2.96 -15.63
C LYS A 142 -3.02 -4.07 -14.74
N VAL A 143 -3.67 -3.74 -13.63
CA VAL A 143 -4.34 -4.73 -12.77
C VAL A 143 -5.37 -5.53 -13.57
N LEU A 144 -6.20 -4.86 -14.38
CA LEU A 144 -7.21 -5.55 -15.22
C LEU A 144 -6.56 -6.49 -16.24
N ALA A 145 -5.52 -6.01 -16.92
CA ALA A 145 -4.78 -6.84 -17.89
C ALA A 145 -4.09 -8.05 -17.23
N CYS A 146 -3.56 -7.88 -16.00
CA CYS A 146 -2.97 -8.97 -15.23
C CYS A 146 -4.03 -9.98 -14.76
N TYR A 147 -5.21 -9.56 -14.29
CA TYR A 147 -6.31 -10.47 -13.97
C TYR A 147 -6.68 -11.33 -15.20
N ASP A 148 -6.79 -10.71 -16.38
CA ASP A 148 -7.10 -11.45 -17.61
C ASP A 148 -5.98 -12.42 -18.01
N TYR A 149 -4.71 -12.00 -17.87
CA TYR A 149 -3.55 -12.87 -18.10
C TYR A 149 -3.58 -14.11 -17.19
N LEU A 150 -3.88 -13.93 -15.90
CA LEU A 150 -3.97 -14.99 -14.91
C LEU A 150 -5.28 -15.79 -14.97
N LYS A 151 -6.17 -15.48 -15.94
CA LYS A 151 -7.46 -16.14 -16.12
C LYS A 151 -8.40 -16.04 -14.93
N VAL A 152 -8.27 -14.98 -14.14
CA VAL A 152 -9.27 -14.62 -13.14
C VAL A 152 -10.52 -14.14 -13.89
N SER A 153 -11.68 -14.72 -13.62
CA SER A 153 -12.90 -14.35 -14.36
C SER A 153 -13.26 -12.88 -14.16
N VAL A 154 -13.89 -12.27 -15.16
CA VAL A 154 -14.35 -10.87 -15.10
C VAL A 154 -15.27 -10.64 -13.92
N GLU A 155 -16.14 -11.62 -13.62
CA GLU A 155 -17.05 -11.53 -12.48
C GLU A 155 -16.28 -11.52 -11.15
N ASP A 156 -15.36 -12.47 -10.93
CA ASP A 156 -14.59 -12.57 -9.70
C ASP A 156 -13.65 -11.36 -9.56
N SER A 157 -12.92 -10.96 -10.60
CA SER A 157 -12.05 -9.78 -10.58
C SER A 157 -12.80 -8.48 -10.28
N THR A 158 -14.06 -8.38 -10.74
CA THR A 158 -14.93 -7.24 -10.43
C THR A 158 -15.32 -7.24 -8.95
N GLN A 159 -15.72 -8.38 -8.39
CA GLN A 159 -16.08 -8.50 -6.97
C GLN A 159 -14.86 -8.28 -6.09
N ILE A 160 -13.72 -8.91 -6.39
CA ILE A 160 -12.44 -8.66 -5.71
C ILE A 160 -12.12 -7.15 -5.67
N SER A 161 -12.21 -6.49 -6.84
CA SER A 161 -11.92 -5.05 -6.92
C SER A 161 -12.84 -4.20 -6.05
N ARG A 162 -14.11 -4.59 -5.91
CA ARG A 162 -15.08 -3.94 -5.02
C ARG A 162 -14.74 -4.19 -3.56
N THR A 163 -14.43 -5.44 -3.19
CA THR A 163 -14.10 -5.84 -1.83
C THR A 163 -12.81 -5.15 -1.36
N VAL A 164 -11.72 -5.23 -2.15
CA VAL A 164 -10.45 -4.55 -1.81
C VAL A 164 -10.66 -3.04 -1.67
N ARG A 165 -11.49 -2.43 -2.52
CA ARG A 165 -11.84 -1.02 -2.40
C ARG A 165 -12.59 -0.72 -1.09
N ALA A 166 -13.56 -1.54 -0.72
CA ALA A 166 -14.32 -1.36 0.52
C ALA A 166 -13.44 -1.52 1.77
N LEU A 167 -12.49 -2.47 1.75
CA LEU A 167 -11.50 -2.65 2.81
C LEU A 167 -10.56 -1.45 2.91
N THR A 168 -10.11 -0.92 1.78
CA THR A 168 -9.17 0.22 1.74
C THR A 168 -9.85 1.51 2.17
N TYR A 169 -11.08 1.78 1.73
CA TYR A 169 -11.79 3.04 1.99
C TYR A 169 -12.79 2.93 3.14
N ASN A 170 -12.44 2.18 4.17
CA ASN A 170 -13.29 1.74 5.28
C ASN A 170 -13.59 2.81 6.34
N THR A 171 -13.11 4.06 6.17
CA THR A 171 -13.44 5.20 7.03
C THR A 171 -14.04 6.35 6.22
N LYS A 172 -14.71 7.28 6.91
CA LYS A 172 -15.25 8.49 6.25
C LYS A 172 -14.15 9.31 5.59
N ALA A 173 -12.99 9.48 6.24
CA ALA A 173 -11.86 10.24 5.70
C ALA A 173 -11.34 9.60 4.41
N ARG A 174 -11.09 8.29 4.42
CA ARG A 174 -10.62 7.51 3.25
C ARG A 174 -11.64 7.53 2.11
N THR A 175 -12.93 7.39 2.43
CA THR A 175 -13.99 7.49 1.42
C THR A 175 -14.03 8.87 0.77
N LEU A 176 -13.90 9.96 1.53
CA LEU A 176 -13.86 11.32 0.98
C LEU A 176 -12.62 11.55 0.13
N ALA A 177 -11.44 11.08 0.55
CA ALA A 177 -10.22 11.15 -0.25
C ALA A 177 -10.37 10.40 -1.59
N TYR A 178 -10.96 9.20 -1.58
CA TYR A 178 -11.27 8.47 -2.81
C TYR A 178 -12.23 9.23 -3.71
N LEU A 179 -13.27 9.86 -3.16
CA LEU A 179 -14.23 10.64 -3.96
C LEU A 179 -13.57 11.87 -4.57
N ALA A 180 -12.64 12.52 -3.89
CA ALA A 180 -11.85 13.62 -4.42
C ALA A 180 -10.99 13.16 -5.61
N TYR A 181 -10.25 12.04 -5.47
CA TYR A 181 -9.52 11.40 -6.56
C TYR A 181 -10.43 11.06 -7.75
N ASN A 182 -11.52 10.35 -7.49
CA ASN A 182 -12.44 9.87 -8.54
C ASN A 182 -13.11 11.02 -9.31
N ARG A 183 -13.34 12.17 -8.65
CA ARG A 183 -13.90 13.37 -9.29
C ARG A 183 -13.00 13.90 -10.41
N LEU A 184 -11.67 13.83 -10.24
CA LEU A 184 -10.71 14.30 -11.26
C LEU A 184 -10.71 13.42 -12.50
N LEU A 185 -11.20 12.18 -12.40
CA LEU A 185 -11.33 11.26 -13.53
C LEU A 185 -12.68 11.40 -14.26
N ASN A 186 -13.57 12.30 -13.81
CA ASN A 186 -14.88 12.47 -14.43
C ASN A 186 -14.76 12.95 -15.88
N GLY A 187 -15.45 12.28 -16.80
CA GLY A 187 -15.40 12.59 -18.24
C GLY A 187 -14.17 12.02 -18.97
N THR A 188 -13.30 11.28 -18.26
CA THR A 188 -12.14 10.66 -18.89
C THR A 188 -12.49 9.29 -19.48
N GLY A 189 -11.78 8.92 -20.54
CA GLY A 189 -11.84 7.57 -21.11
C GLY A 189 -10.60 6.77 -20.76
N SER A 190 -10.74 5.46 -20.68
CA SER A 190 -9.64 4.55 -20.46
C SER A 190 -9.63 3.47 -21.56
N THR A 191 -8.44 3.14 -22.05
CA THR A 191 -8.27 2.05 -23.02
C THR A 191 -7.79 0.80 -22.29
N LEU A 192 -8.47 -0.31 -22.51
CA LEU A 192 -8.02 -1.60 -21.99
C LEU A 192 -6.67 -1.99 -22.61
N LEU A 193 -5.77 -2.47 -21.79
CA LEU A 193 -4.48 -2.97 -22.22
C LEU A 193 -4.62 -4.41 -22.78
N SER A 194 -3.66 -4.82 -23.60
CA SER A 194 -3.53 -6.21 -24.05
C SER A 194 -3.28 -7.15 -22.88
N THR A 195 -3.69 -8.41 -23.02
CA THR A 195 -3.46 -9.47 -22.01
C THR A 195 -2.02 -9.93 -22.07
N GLU A 196 -1.15 -9.37 -21.24
CA GLU A 196 0.29 -9.67 -21.23
C GLU A 196 0.85 -9.73 -19.80
N GLU A 197 1.79 -10.68 -19.59
CA GLU A 197 2.46 -10.88 -18.30
C GLU A 197 3.18 -9.63 -17.77
N LYS A 198 3.73 -8.81 -18.65
CA LYS A 198 4.48 -7.58 -18.29
C LYS A 198 3.68 -6.56 -17.45
N TYR A 199 2.37 -6.72 -17.35
CA TYR A 199 1.51 -5.87 -16.54
C TYR A 199 1.30 -6.40 -15.12
N CYS A 200 1.75 -7.62 -14.83
CA CYS A 200 1.76 -8.19 -13.49
C CYS A 200 3.03 -7.76 -12.73
N GLU A 201 2.87 -7.47 -11.43
CA GLU A 201 3.97 -7.16 -10.50
C GLU A 201 4.46 -8.41 -9.78
#